data_83cf175cc8ab9ab77f27fc64453eacdb
#
_entry.id   83cf175cc8ab9ab77f27fc64453eacdb
#
_cell.length_a   1.000
_cell.length_b   1.000
_cell.length_c   1.000
_cell.angle_alpha   90.00
_cell.angle_beta   90.00
_cell.angle_gamma   90.00
#
_symmetry.space_group_name_H-M   'P 1'
#
loop_
_entity.id
_entity.type
_entity.pdbx_description
1 polymer ?
#
loop_
_entity_poly.entity_id
_entity_poly.type
_entity_poly.pdbx_seq_one_letter_code
_entity_poly.pdbx_strand_id
1 'polypeptide(L)'
;MSFSIAVAGKGGSGKTSVACLVIRYLVNKGLTPVLAVDADGNANLGESLGLEVGDTIGSIIADFNEDKISIPSGLTKGAYLELKLNEAVVESKGMDLISMGRGEGTGCYCYPNSMLKKFIDELKSNYKYMVMDNEAGMEHLSRRTTENVDRLFIISNHSVKGVRTVGRILELIKELKLDIGKLGIIMTQVPGELDGRIQQELEMLGIEPSAIIPYDEEVYNYDLEKKSLLELPDSSPAVAAIAGLMDTIIGR
;
A
#
# COMPACT_ATOMS: atom_id res chain seq x y z
N MET A 1 -16.95 -1.75 9.91
CA MET A 1 -16.01 -0.84 9.21
C MET A 1 -14.70 -1.58 9.04
N SER A 2 -14.05 -1.46 7.88
CA SER A 2 -12.74 -2.05 7.61
C SER A 2 -11.65 -1.24 8.31
N PHE A 3 -10.69 -1.89 8.96
CA PHE A 3 -9.53 -1.21 9.52
C PHE A 3 -8.47 -0.98 8.43
N SER A 4 -8.14 0.27 8.15
CA SER A 4 -7.30 0.67 7.03
C SER A 4 -5.88 1.03 7.47
N ILE A 5 -4.91 0.41 6.80
CA ILE A 5 -3.47 0.64 7.00
C ILE A 5 -2.89 1.12 5.67
N ALA A 6 -2.21 2.25 5.68
CA ALA A 6 -1.50 2.74 4.51
C ALA A 6 -0.01 2.85 4.79
N VAL A 7 0.81 2.59 3.78
CA VAL A 7 2.25 2.84 3.82
C VAL A 7 2.60 3.94 2.82
N ALA A 8 3.47 4.86 3.23
CA ALA A 8 3.96 5.95 2.41
C ALA A 8 5.46 6.15 2.65
N GLY A 9 6.16 6.85 1.78
CA GLY A 9 7.59 7.09 1.95
C GLY A 9 8.31 7.28 0.62
N LYS A 10 9.62 7.48 0.69
CA LYS A 10 10.46 7.68 -0.49
C LYS A 10 10.56 6.41 -1.34
N GLY A 11 10.78 6.55 -2.65
CA GLY A 11 11.12 5.43 -3.54
C GLY A 11 12.33 4.65 -3.02
N GLY A 12 12.24 3.31 -3.02
CA GLY A 12 13.29 2.41 -2.52
C GLY A 12 13.41 2.34 -0.99
N SER A 13 12.43 2.85 -0.24
CA SER A 13 12.44 2.74 1.23
C SER A 13 11.84 1.43 1.77
N GLY A 14 11.42 0.49 0.93
CA GLY A 14 10.84 -0.78 1.36
C GLY A 14 9.35 -0.72 1.69
N LYS A 15 8.59 0.24 1.14
CA LYS A 15 7.14 0.35 1.34
C LYS A 15 6.39 -0.93 0.99
N THR A 16 6.59 -1.42 -0.23
CA THR A 16 5.96 -2.64 -0.74
C THR A 16 6.28 -3.85 0.13
N SER A 17 7.54 -4.01 0.54
CA SER A 17 7.94 -5.09 1.45
C SER A 17 7.23 -4.97 2.80
N VAL A 18 7.12 -3.76 3.38
CA VAL A 18 6.38 -3.53 4.62
C VAL A 18 4.91 -3.85 4.45
N ALA A 19 4.26 -3.39 3.34
CA ALA A 19 2.87 -3.71 3.04
C ALA A 19 2.64 -5.23 2.96
N CYS A 20 3.51 -5.96 2.21
CA CYS A 20 3.47 -7.41 2.13
C CYS A 20 3.59 -8.10 3.50
N LEU A 21 4.53 -7.66 4.33
CA LEU A 21 4.73 -8.25 5.66
C LEU A 21 3.56 -7.96 6.61
N VAL A 22 2.91 -6.79 6.50
CA VAL A 22 1.67 -6.49 7.21
C VAL A 22 0.53 -7.42 6.75
N ILE A 23 0.37 -7.60 5.44
CA ILE A 23 -0.62 -8.53 4.87
C ILE A 23 -0.33 -9.96 5.33
N ARG A 24 0.93 -10.40 5.25
CA ARG A 24 1.37 -11.72 5.75
C ARG A 24 0.97 -11.92 7.22
N TYR A 25 1.23 -10.94 8.07
CA TYR A 25 0.83 -11.00 9.49
C TYR A 25 -0.67 -11.21 9.63
N LEU A 26 -1.49 -10.39 8.94
CA LEU A 26 -2.95 -10.47 9.02
C LEU A 26 -3.48 -11.83 8.57
N VAL A 27 -3.00 -12.32 7.43
CA VAL A 27 -3.41 -13.62 6.87
C VAL A 27 -3.01 -14.78 7.79
N ASN A 28 -1.75 -14.79 8.28
CA ASN A 28 -1.25 -15.86 9.14
C ASN A 28 -1.93 -15.89 10.52
N LYS A 29 -2.39 -14.75 11.01
CA LYS A 29 -3.21 -14.67 12.24
C LYS A 29 -4.69 -14.96 12.03
N GLY A 30 -5.12 -15.28 10.81
CA GLY A 30 -6.53 -15.50 10.50
C GLY A 30 -7.40 -14.24 10.57
N LEU A 31 -6.77 -13.07 10.51
CA LEU A 31 -7.42 -11.76 10.52
C LEU A 31 -7.86 -11.39 9.09
N THR A 32 -8.75 -12.20 8.54
CA THR A 32 -9.23 -12.15 7.17
C THR A 32 -10.73 -11.81 7.09
N PRO A 33 -11.27 -11.38 5.94
CA PRO A 33 -10.57 -11.10 4.67
C PRO A 33 -9.78 -9.77 4.67
N VAL A 34 -8.68 -9.74 3.90
CA VAL A 34 -7.82 -8.57 3.72
C VAL A 34 -7.93 -8.06 2.28
N LEU A 35 -8.13 -6.76 2.08
CA LEU A 35 -7.99 -6.11 0.78
C LEU A 35 -6.60 -5.48 0.68
N ALA A 36 -5.78 -6.00 -0.22
CA ALA A 36 -4.54 -5.37 -0.62
C ALA A 36 -4.80 -4.36 -1.75
N VAL A 37 -4.31 -3.14 -1.61
CA VAL A 37 -4.45 -2.09 -2.63
C VAL A 37 -3.06 -1.65 -3.05
N ASP A 38 -2.70 -1.92 -4.30
CA ASP A 38 -1.50 -1.41 -4.92
C ASP A 38 -1.81 -0.06 -5.58
N ALA A 39 -1.45 1.02 -4.91
CA ALA A 39 -1.63 2.38 -5.40
C ALA A 39 -0.36 2.96 -6.06
N ASP A 40 0.68 2.14 -6.28
CA ASP A 40 1.87 2.52 -7.04
C ASP A 40 1.62 2.26 -8.54
N GLY A 41 1.92 3.25 -9.37
CA GLY A 41 1.81 3.12 -10.83
C GLY A 41 2.68 2.00 -11.44
N ASN A 42 3.68 1.49 -10.71
CA ASN A 42 4.51 0.38 -11.15
C ASN A 42 3.92 -1.00 -10.82
N ALA A 43 2.87 -1.05 -10.00
CA ALA A 43 2.13 -2.28 -9.65
C ALA A 43 3.01 -3.44 -9.13
N ASN A 44 3.93 -3.14 -8.20
CA ASN A 44 4.90 -4.13 -7.69
C ASN A 44 4.36 -5.00 -6.55
N LEU A 45 3.25 -4.60 -5.92
CA LEU A 45 2.69 -5.32 -4.78
C LEU A 45 2.22 -6.73 -5.16
N GLY A 46 1.64 -6.88 -6.36
CA GLY A 46 1.19 -8.18 -6.87
C GLY A 46 2.34 -9.16 -6.97
N GLU A 47 3.46 -8.80 -7.62
CA GLU A 47 4.65 -9.66 -7.73
C GLU A 47 5.18 -10.03 -6.33
N SER A 48 5.28 -9.05 -5.42
CA SER A 48 5.75 -9.29 -4.05
C SER A 48 4.83 -10.19 -3.22
N LEU A 49 3.54 -10.24 -3.55
CA LEU A 49 2.55 -11.16 -2.97
C LEU A 49 2.50 -12.52 -3.67
N GLY A 50 3.21 -12.69 -4.81
CA GLY A 50 3.16 -13.90 -5.63
C GLY A 50 1.85 -14.03 -6.42
N LEU A 51 1.21 -12.90 -6.76
CA LEU A 51 -0.03 -12.86 -7.53
C LEU A 51 0.22 -12.29 -8.93
N GLU A 52 -0.38 -12.91 -9.93
CA GLU A 52 -0.40 -12.37 -11.28
C GLU A 52 -1.49 -11.32 -11.40
N VAL A 53 -1.10 -10.10 -11.75
CA VAL A 53 -2.02 -8.98 -11.97
C VAL A 53 -2.33 -8.92 -13.47
N GLY A 54 -3.61 -9.02 -13.81
CA GLY A 54 -4.12 -8.80 -15.15
C GLY A 54 -4.31 -7.31 -15.46
N ASP A 55 -5.55 -6.91 -15.72
CA ASP A 55 -5.89 -5.51 -15.94
C ASP A 55 -5.75 -4.70 -14.64
N THR A 56 -5.22 -3.49 -14.77
CA THR A 56 -5.22 -2.51 -13.67
C THR A 56 -6.42 -1.58 -13.79
N ILE A 57 -6.79 -0.94 -12.70
CA ILE A 57 -7.86 0.07 -12.70
C ILE A 57 -7.56 1.19 -13.69
N GLY A 58 -6.28 1.61 -13.77
CA GLY A 58 -5.85 2.66 -14.70
C GLY A 58 -6.01 2.25 -16.16
N SER A 59 -5.65 1.00 -16.54
CA SER A 59 -5.84 0.51 -17.91
C SER A 59 -7.32 0.42 -18.28
N ILE A 60 -8.16 -0.10 -17.38
CA ILE A 60 -9.62 -0.18 -17.62
C ILE A 60 -10.23 1.20 -17.81
N ILE A 61 -9.84 2.18 -17.00
CA ILE A 61 -10.34 3.56 -17.12
C ILE A 61 -9.83 4.23 -18.41
N ALA A 62 -8.58 3.98 -18.80
CA ALA A 62 -8.01 4.51 -20.04
C ALA A 62 -8.77 3.96 -21.26
N ASP A 63 -8.96 2.66 -21.33
CA ASP A 63 -9.70 2.01 -22.41
C ASP A 63 -11.16 2.48 -22.49
N PHE A 64 -11.79 2.67 -21.32
CA PHE A 64 -13.15 3.19 -21.22
C PHE A 64 -13.27 4.62 -21.77
N ASN A 65 -12.27 5.49 -21.53
CA ASN A 65 -12.29 6.88 -21.99
C ASN A 65 -11.97 7.02 -23.48
N GLU A 66 -11.16 6.13 -24.03
CA GLU A 66 -10.77 6.19 -25.44
C GLU A 66 -11.80 5.56 -26.39
N ASP A 67 -13.01 5.19 -25.91
CA ASP A 67 -14.06 4.47 -26.65
C ASP A 67 -13.53 3.21 -27.39
N LYS A 68 -12.39 2.66 -26.94
CA LYS A 68 -11.82 1.42 -27.49
C LYS A 68 -12.62 0.18 -27.11
N ILE A 69 -13.61 0.34 -26.24
CA ILE A 69 -14.38 -0.76 -25.67
C ILE A 69 -15.62 -1.03 -26.51
N SER A 70 -15.71 -2.23 -27.06
CA SER A 70 -16.97 -2.74 -27.62
C SER A 70 -17.87 -3.22 -26.47
N ILE A 71 -18.84 -2.39 -26.08
CA ILE A 71 -19.80 -2.75 -25.02
C ILE A 71 -20.79 -3.77 -25.57
N PRO A 72 -20.96 -4.95 -24.94
CA PRO A 72 -21.95 -5.94 -25.35
C PRO A 72 -23.37 -5.37 -25.43
N SER A 73 -24.14 -5.81 -26.41
CA SER A 73 -25.54 -5.40 -26.55
C SER A 73 -26.32 -5.68 -25.27
N GLY A 74 -27.04 -4.68 -24.77
CA GLY A 74 -27.85 -4.79 -23.55
C GLY A 74 -27.18 -4.33 -22.26
N LEU A 75 -25.86 -4.01 -22.27
CA LEU A 75 -25.18 -3.42 -21.13
C LEU A 75 -25.10 -1.89 -21.27
N THR A 76 -25.32 -1.18 -20.16
CA THR A 76 -25.00 0.25 -20.09
C THR A 76 -23.51 0.46 -19.91
N LYS A 77 -22.97 1.63 -20.30
CA LYS A 77 -21.55 1.98 -20.06
C LYS A 77 -21.15 1.82 -18.59
N GLY A 78 -22.02 2.21 -17.63
CA GLY A 78 -21.76 2.07 -16.22
C GLY A 78 -21.69 0.62 -15.74
N ALA A 79 -22.64 -0.22 -16.14
CA ALA A 79 -22.65 -1.64 -15.78
C ALA A 79 -21.44 -2.39 -16.37
N TYR A 80 -21.02 -2.01 -17.57
CA TYR A 80 -19.80 -2.59 -18.16
C TYR A 80 -18.53 -2.19 -17.41
N LEU A 81 -18.41 -0.91 -17.03
CA LEU A 81 -17.27 -0.45 -16.20
C LEU A 81 -17.24 -1.17 -14.85
N GLU A 82 -18.38 -1.29 -14.18
CA GLU A 82 -18.49 -2.01 -12.91
C GLU A 82 -18.09 -3.48 -13.04
N LEU A 83 -18.50 -4.14 -14.13
CA LEU A 83 -18.07 -5.51 -14.44
C LEU A 83 -16.55 -5.59 -14.59
N LYS A 84 -15.94 -4.70 -15.36
CA LYS A 84 -14.49 -4.67 -15.57
C LYS A 84 -13.70 -4.37 -14.31
N LEU A 85 -14.20 -3.47 -13.45
CA LEU A 85 -13.58 -3.19 -12.15
C LEU A 85 -13.63 -4.43 -11.23
N ASN A 86 -14.73 -5.21 -11.27
CA ASN A 86 -14.82 -6.46 -10.52
C ASN A 86 -13.85 -7.53 -11.08
N GLU A 87 -13.70 -7.63 -12.41
CA GLU A 87 -12.75 -8.55 -13.04
C GLU A 87 -11.28 -8.22 -12.72
N ALA A 88 -10.97 -6.97 -12.37
CA ALA A 88 -9.62 -6.54 -11.98
C ALA A 88 -9.23 -6.92 -10.55
N VAL A 89 -10.17 -7.42 -9.75
CA VAL A 89 -9.87 -7.93 -8.40
C VAL A 89 -9.24 -9.31 -8.53
N VAL A 90 -8.00 -9.44 -8.05
CA VAL A 90 -7.29 -10.72 -8.01
C VAL A 90 -7.61 -11.40 -6.68
N GLU A 91 -8.42 -12.46 -6.75
CA GLU A 91 -8.83 -13.22 -5.58
C GLU A 91 -7.74 -14.21 -5.14
N SER A 92 -7.50 -14.31 -3.83
CA SER A 92 -6.57 -15.25 -3.22
C SER A 92 -7.05 -15.70 -1.84
N LYS A 93 -6.37 -16.71 -1.28
CA LYS A 93 -6.75 -17.28 0.01
C LYS A 93 -6.53 -16.30 1.16
N GLY A 94 -7.64 -15.76 1.69
CA GLY A 94 -7.63 -14.84 2.83
C GLY A 94 -7.36 -13.39 2.51
N MET A 95 -7.01 -13.07 1.27
CA MET A 95 -6.82 -11.71 0.79
C MET A 95 -7.17 -11.59 -0.68
N ASP A 96 -7.57 -10.40 -1.11
CA ASP A 96 -7.73 -10.05 -2.50
C ASP A 96 -6.88 -8.82 -2.81
N LEU A 97 -6.45 -8.69 -4.07
CA LEU A 97 -5.60 -7.60 -4.53
C LEU A 97 -6.33 -6.78 -5.59
N ILE A 98 -6.22 -5.46 -5.47
CA ILE A 98 -6.58 -4.52 -6.54
C ILE A 98 -5.36 -3.65 -6.87
N SER A 99 -5.01 -3.55 -8.15
CA SER A 99 -3.90 -2.72 -8.61
C SER A 99 -4.41 -1.51 -9.35
N MET A 100 -4.01 -0.32 -8.87
CA MET A 100 -4.42 0.95 -9.48
C MET A 100 -3.74 1.17 -10.83
N GLY A 101 -2.46 0.83 -10.97
CA GLY A 101 -1.69 1.04 -12.18
C GLY A 101 -1.57 2.53 -12.55
N ARG A 102 -1.00 2.81 -13.72
CA ARG A 102 -0.93 4.17 -14.26
C ARG A 102 -2.21 4.51 -14.98
N GLY A 103 -2.85 5.61 -14.60
CA GLY A 103 -3.92 6.22 -15.38
C GLY A 103 -3.31 6.99 -16.55
N GLU A 104 -3.14 6.37 -17.71
CA GLU A 104 -2.68 7.03 -18.93
C GLU A 104 -3.89 7.37 -19.82
N GLY A 105 -3.95 8.59 -20.35
CA GLY A 105 -4.96 8.99 -21.33
C GLY A 105 -5.31 10.49 -21.29
N THR A 106 -5.75 11.00 -22.44
CA THR A 106 -6.29 12.36 -22.59
C THR A 106 -7.81 12.31 -22.47
N GLY A 107 -8.39 12.91 -21.42
CA GLY A 107 -9.85 12.95 -21.30
C GLY A 107 -10.35 13.44 -19.93
N CYS A 108 -11.66 13.58 -19.80
CA CYS A 108 -12.30 13.92 -18.53
C CYS A 108 -12.49 12.66 -17.69
N TYR A 109 -11.70 12.51 -16.63
CA TYR A 109 -11.77 11.37 -15.69
C TYR A 109 -12.86 11.50 -14.61
N CYS A 110 -13.71 12.54 -14.67
CA CYS A 110 -14.67 12.83 -13.61
C CYS A 110 -15.66 11.69 -13.37
N TYR A 111 -16.22 11.12 -14.44
CA TYR A 111 -17.19 10.02 -14.33
C TYR A 111 -16.53 8.69 -13.92
N PRO A 112 -15.48 8.22 -14.61
CA PRO A 112 -14.76 7.01 -14.19
C PRO A 112 -14.23 7.09 -12.76
N ASN A 113 -13.69 8.25 -12.34
CA ASN A 113 -13.20 8.42 -10.98
C ASN A 113 -14.31 8.37 -9.92
N SER A 114 -15.50 8.87 -10.23
CA SER A 114 -16.65 8.76 -9.30
C SER A 114 -17.13 7.32 -9.16
N MET A 115 -17.14 6.56 -10.25
CA MET A 115 -17.47 5.13 -10.25
C MET A 115 -16.42 4.32 -9.50
N LEU A 116 -15.13 4.64 -9.71
CA LEU A 116 -14.03 4.02 -8.99
C LEU A 116 -14.12 4.24 -7.48
N LYS A 117 -14.39 5.49 -7.05
CA LYS A 117 -14.57 5.79 -5.62
C LYS A 117 -15.70 4.94 -5.04
N LYS A 118 -16.85 4.92 -5.70
CA LYS A 118 -18.00 4.11 -5.27
C LYS A 118 -17.63 2.63 -5.18
N PHE A 119 -16.95 2.10 -6.20
CA PHE A 119 -16.50 0.71 -6.25
C PHE A 119 -15.57 0.37 -5.08
N ILE A 120 -14.55 1.21 -4.81
CA ILE A 120 -13.62 1.00 -3.69
C ILE A 120 -14.35 1.07 -2.34
N ASP A 121 -15.27 2.01 -2.16
CA ASP A 121 -16.04 2.16 -0.93
C ASP A 121 -16.95 0.93 -0.69
N GLU A 122 -17.59 0.41 -1.74
CA GLU A 122 -18.40 -0.81 -1.69
C GLU A 122 -17.52 -2.03 -1.42
N LEU A 123 -16.43 -2.18 -2.15
CA LEU A 123 -15.48 -3.28 -2.00
C LEU A 123 -14.92 -3.32 -0.59
N LYS A 124 -14.43 -2.18 -0.07
CA LYS A 124 -13.88 -2.05 1.28
C LYS A 124 -14.83 -2.58 2.36
N SER A 125 -16.13 -2.44 2.18
CA SER A 125 -17.12 -2.88 3.16
C SER A 125 -17.13 -4.40 3.40
N ASN A 126 -16.63 -5.19 2.44
CA ASN A 126 -16.57 -6.65 2.48
C ASN A 126 -15.31 -7.18 3.20
N TYR A 127 -14.37 -6.30 3.53
CA TYR A 127 -13.10 -6.70 4.14
C TYR A 127 -12.97 -6.18 5.57
N LYS A 128 -12.33 -6.98 6.43
CA LYS A 128 -12.02 -6.57 7.81
C LYS A 128 -10.85 -5.58 7.85
N TYR A 129 -9.87 -5.80 6.98
CA TYR A 129 -8.65 -5.01 6.88
C TYR A 129 -8.42 -4.59 5.44
N MET A 130 -7.86 -3.40 5.28
CA MET A 130 -7.37 -2.90 4.00
C MET A 130 -5.92 -2.44 4.20
N VAL A 131 -5.01 -2.93 3.37
CA VAL A 131 -3.60 -2.54 3.38
C VAL A 131 -3.27 -1.90 2.04
N MET A 132 -2.78 -0.67 2.08
CA MET A 132 -2.53 0.14 0.89
C MET A 132 -1.04 0.47 0.76
N ASP A 133 -0.44 0.04 -0.36
CA ASP A 133 0.92 0.42 -0.77
C ASP A 133 0.85 1.65 -1.67
N ASN A 134 1.30 2.80 -1.18
CA ASN A 134 1.25 4.03 -1.95
C ASN A 134 2.54 4.27 -2.72
N GLU A 135 2.42 4.93 -3.87
CA GLU A 135 3.55 5.44 -4.65
C GLU A 135 4.46 6.35 -3.80
N ALA A 136 5.68 6.56 -4.28
CA ALA A 136 6.60 7.51 -3.67
C ALA A 136 6.03 8.93 -3.68
N GLY A 137 5.79 9.48 -2.49
CA GLY A 137 5.14 10.78 -2.31
C GLY A 137 3.74 10.65 -1.70
N MET A 138 3.08 11.78 -1.49
CA MET A 138 1.76 11.86 -0.87
C MET A 138 0.66 12.27 -1.88
N GLU A 139 1.02 12.38 -3.16
CA GLU A 139 0.11 12.93 -4.18
C GLU A 139 -1.15 12.06 -4.37
N HIS A 140 -1.02 10.74 -4.18
CA HIS A 140 -2.14 9.81 -4.28
C HIS A 140 -3.04 9.83 -3.04
N LEU A 141 -2.48 10.07 -1.83
CA LEU A 141 -3.28 10.25 -0.63
C LEU A 141 -4.20 11.49 -0.74
N SER A 142 -3.79 12.51 -1.51
CA SER A 142 -4.59 13.70 -1.76
C SER A 142 -5.62 13.51 -2.88
N ARG A 143 -5.47 12.50 -3.74
CA ARG A 143 -6.30 12.28 -4.93
C ARG A 143 -7.54 11.40 -4.70
N ARG A 144 -8.11 11.36 -3.48
CA ARG A 144 -9.45 10.82 -3.18
C ARG A 144 -9.59 9.32 -2.93
N THR A 145 -8.52 8.51 -2.95
CA THR A 145 -8.63 7.07 -2.62
C THR A 145 -8.46 6.77 -1.13
N THR A 146 -7.91 7.73 -0.35
CA THR A 146 -7.59 7.56 1.07
C THR A 146 -7.88 8.79 1.90
N GLU A 147 -9.12 9.29 1.89
CA GLU A 147 -9.49 10.44 2.72
C GLU A 147 -9.39 10.13 4.23
N ASN A 148 -9.60 8.86 4.62
CA ASN A 148 -9.59 8.43 6.03
C ASN A 148 -8.81 7.13 6.16
N VAL A 149 -7.69 7.17 6.87
CA VAL A 149 -6.84 6.01 7.16
C VAL A 149 -6.71 5.85 8.67
N ASP A 150 -7.04 4.66 9.19
CA ASP A 150 -6.95 4.38 10.62
C ASP A 150 -5.49 4.37 11.09
N ARG A 151 -4.57 3.92 10.21
CA ARG A 151 -3.15 3.85 10.49
C ARG A 151 -2.33 4.21 9.25
N LEU A 152 -1.47 5.21 9.35
CA LEU A 152 -0.48 5.54 8.32
C LEU A 152 0.92 5.24 8.83
N PHE A 153 1.68 4.45 8.08
CA PHE A 153 3.11 4.25 8.32
C PHE A 153 3.93 5.00 7.28
N ILE A 154 4.82 5.86 7.74
CA ILE A 154 5.82 6.51 6.88
C ILE A 154 7.11 5.69 6.97
N ILE A 155 7.53 5.18 5.82
CA ILE A 155 8.67 4.28 5.70
C ILE A 155 9.92 5.07 5.31
N SER A 156 10.99 4.90 6.07
CA SER A 156 12.31 5.46 5.79
C SER A 156 13.35 4.37 5.79
N ASN A 157 14.23 4.37 4.79
CA ASN A 157 15.43 3.54 4.84
C ASN A 157 16.46 4.15 5.82
N HIS A 158 17.51 3.37 6.15
CA HIS A 158 18.61 3.76 7.03
C HIS A 158 19.50 4.84 6.39
N SER A 159 18.95 6.06 6.23
CA SER A 159 19.69 7.22 5.68
C SER A 159 19.17 8.55 6.20
N VAL A 160 20.06 9.52 6.38
CA VAL A 160 19.71 10.91 6.75
C VAL A 160 18.71 11.53 5.75
N LYS A 161 18.91 11.27 4.44
CA LYS A 161 17.97 11.74 3.40
C LYS A 161 16.57 11.11 3.54
N GLY A 162 16.52 9.84 3.95
CA GLY A 162 15.26 9.15 4.25
C GLY A 162 14.50 9.85 5.38
N VAL A 163 15.16 10.08 6.51
CA VAL A 163 14.56 10.75 7.68
C VAL A 163 14.10 12.18 7.34
N ARG A 164 14.88 12.95 6.59
CA ARG A 164 14.45 14.28 6.13
C ARG A 164 13.20 14.21 5.23
N THR A 165 13.07 13.15 4.44
CA THR A 165 11.85 12.94 3.64
C THR A 165 10.65 12.66 4.54
N VAL A 166 10.82 11.92 5.64
CA VAL A 166 9.76 11.75 6.65
C VAL A 166 9.28 13.11 7.17
N GLY A 167 10.19 14.01 7.54
CA GLY A 167 9.85 15.37 7.99
C GLY A 167 8.98 16.11 6.97
N ARG A 168 9.35 16.08 5.69
CA ARG A 168 8.57 16.70 4.61
C ARG A 168 7.19 16.07 4.44
N ILE A 169 7.08 14.75 4.55
CA ILE A 169 5.79 14.05 4.48
C ILE A 169 4.90 14.47 5.65
N LEU A 170 5.45 14.61 6.86
CA LEU A 170 4.71 15.08 8.04
C LEU A 170 4.18 16.52 7.85
N GLU A 171 4.98 17.40 7.26
CA GLU A 171 4.54 18.76 6.89
C GLU A 171 3.39 18.72 5.88
N LEU A 172 3.52 17.92 4.83
CA LEU A 172 2.49 17.78 3.80
C LEU A 172 1.17 17.22 4.34
N ILE A 173 1.22 16.24 5.25
CA ILE A 173 0.03 15.72 5.94
C ILE A 173 -0.72 16.84 6.66
N LYS A 174 0.02 17.72 7.36
CA LYS A 174 -0.57 18.87 8.07
C LYS A 174 -1.17 19.89 7.10
N GLU A 175 -0.46 20.20 6.01
CA GLU A 175 -0.92 21.16 4.98
C GLU A 175 -2.20 20.68 4.29
N LEU A 176 -2.24 19.40 3.92
CA LEU A 176 -3.37 18.79 3.23
C LEU A 176 -4.53 18.44 4.18
N LYS A 177 -4.34 18.57 5.50
CA LYS A 177 -5.33 18.25 6.53
C LYS A 177 -5.91 16.84 6.36
N LEU A 178 -5.04 15.85 6.07
CA LEU A 178 -5.48 14.47 5.90
C LEU A 178 -6.01 13.92 7.23
N ASP A 179 -7.13 13.21 7.16
CA ASP A 179 -7.72 12.55 8.33
C ASP A 179 -7.03 11.20 8.56
N ILE A 180 -6.06 11.21 9.47
CA ILE A 180 -5.26 10.04 9.83
C ILE A 180 -5.49 9.72 11.29
N GLY A 181 -6.02 8.51 11.57
CA GLY A 181 -6.30 8.08 12.94
C GLY A 181 -5.05 8.03 13.80
N LYS A 182 -4.04 7.29 13.38
CA LYS A 182 -2.71 7.24 14.04
C LYS A 182 -1.60 7.14 13.01
N LEU A 183 -0.50 7.84 13.28
CA LEU A 183 0.68 7.87 12.44
C LEU A 183 1.83 7.13 13.14
N GLY A 184 2.61 6.36 12.38
CA GLY A 184 3.82 5.69 12.84
C GLY A 184 4.95 5.84 11.83
N ILE A 185 6.18 5.79 12.30
CA ILE A 185 7.37 5.83 11.47
C ILE A 185 8.06 4.47 11.55
N ILE A 186 8.40 3.88 10.40
CA ILE A 186 9.13 2.62 10.34
C ILE A 186 10.48 2.86 9.66
N MET A 187 11.56 2.52 10.38
CA MET A 187 12.90 2.51 9.81
C MET A 187 13.18 1.13 9.22
N THR A 188 13.63 1.06 7.98
CA THR A 188 13.88 -0.19 7.25
C THR A 188 15.35 -0.31 6.87
N GLN A 189 15.77 -1.54 6.53
CA GLN A 189 17.12 -1.84 6.02
C GLN A 189 18.21 -1.39 7.00
N VAL A 190 17.96 -1.51 8.31
CA VAL A 190 18.92 -1.08 9.34
C VAL A 190 19.97 -2.17 9.54
N PRO A 191 21.26 -1.90 9.27
CA PRO A 191 22.32 -2.90 9.39
C PRO A 191 22.80 -3.03 10.84
N GLY A 192 21.97 -3.55 11.73
CA GLY A 192 22.22 -3.63 13.16
C GLY A 192 21.61 -2.47 13.93
N GLU A 193 22.42 -1.54 14.43
CA GLU A 193 21.95 -0.36 15.16
C GLU A 193 21.77 0.87 14.26
N LEU A 194 20.95 1.82 14.70
CA LEU A 194 20.82 3.11 14.02
C LEU A 194 22.12 3.91 14.14
N ASP A 195 22.63 4.41 13.02
CA ASP A 195 23.77 5.33 12.99
C ASP A 195 23.47 6.61 13.80
N GLY A 196 24.42 7.07 14.58
CA GLY A 196 24.25 8.24 15.46
C GLY A 196 23.79 9.51 14.73
N ARG A 197 24.17 9.69 13.45
CA ARG A 197 23.73 10.82 12.62
C ARG A 197 22.25 10.70 12.24
N ILE A 198 21.75 9.48 12.09
CA ILE A 198 20.33 9.21 11.81
C ILE A 198 19.52 9.44 13.08
N GLN A 199 20.04 9.00 14.26
CA GLN A 199 19.43 9.26 15.56
C GLN A 199 19.30 10.76 15.81
N GLN A 200 20.37 11.54 15.59
CA GLN A 200 20.34 13.00 15.72
C GLN A 200 19.30 13.66 14.81
N GLU A 201 19.18 13.20 13.56
CA GLU A 201 18.17 13.73 12.63
C GLU A 201 16.74 13.41 13.07
N LEU A 202 16.50 12.20 13.60
CA LEU A 202 15.22 11.82 14.20
C LEU A 202 14.87 12.68 15.40
N GLU A 203 15.85 12.89 16.30
CA GLU A 203 15.69 13.75 17.49
C GLU A 203 15.38 15.21 17.11
N MET A 204 16.10 15.79 16.12
CA MET A 204 15.84 17.14 15.63
C MET A 204 14.41 17.31 15.08
N LEU A 205 13.85 16.26 14.50
CA LEU A 205 12.48 16.25 13.98
C LEU A 205 11.43 15.84 15.04
N GLY A 206 11.86 15.48 16.26
CA GLY A 206 10.99 14.97 17.32
C GLY A 206 10.31 13.65 16.92
N ILE A 207 10.99 12.80 16.15
CA ILE A 207 10.48 11.53 15.65
C ILE A 207 11.02 10.37 16.47
N GLU A 208 10.11 9.53 16.96
CA GLU A 208 10.43 8.23 17.53
C GLU A 208 9.92 7.14 16.60
N PRO A 209 10.78 6.25 16.08
CA PRO A 209 10.34 5.15 15.23
C PRO A 209 9.42 4.18 15.96
N SER A 210 8.27 3.86 15.36
CA SER A 210 7.34 2.85 15.87
C SER A 210 7.88 1.42 15.72
N ALA A 211 8.76 1.21 14.73
CA ALA A 211 9.49 -0.03 14.53
C ALA A 211 10.79 0.22 13.77
N ILE A 212 11.77 -0.65 14.03
CA ILE A 212 13.02 -0.72 13.30
C ILE A 212 13.09 -2.11 12.67
N ILE A 213 13.11 -2.16 11.34
CA ILE A 213 13.22 -3.40 10.58
C ILE A 213 14.69 -3.54 10.17
N PRO A 214 15.39 -4.57 10.64
CA PRO A 214 16.77 -4.80 10.27
C PRO A 214 16.90 -5.12 8.78
N TYR A 215 18.10 -4.94 8.24
CA TYR A 215 18.43 -5.51 6.93
C TYR A 215 18.28 -7.02 7.00
N ASP A 216 17.56 -7.57 6.04
CA ASP A 216 17.24 -8.99 5.98
C ASP A 216 17.59 -9.52 4.60
N GLU A 217 18.59 -10.40 4.54
CA GLU A 217 19.09 -10.98 3.29
C GLU A 217 18.04 -11.88 2.63
N GLU A 218 17.17 -12.51 3.41
CA GLU A 218 16.10 -13.35 2.85
C GLU A 218 15.08 -12.50 2.09
N VAL A 219 14.70 -11.33 2.62
CA VAL A 219 13.81 -10.38 1.91
C VAL A 219 14.44 -9.97 0.57
N TYR A 220 15.74 -9.68 0.57
CA TYR A 220 16.46 -9.32 -0.65
C TYR A 220 16.52 -10.49 -1.65
N ASN A 221 16.81 -11.72 -1.20
CA ASN A 221 16.87 -12.90 -2.05
C ASN A 221 15.50 -13.26 -2.63
N TYR A 222 14.43 -13.14 -1.84
CA TYR A 222 13.06 -13.38 -2.32
C TYR A 222 12.66 -12.39 -3.42
N ASP A 223 13.05 -11.12 -3.30
CA ASP A 223 12.84 -10.09 -4.33
C ASP A 223 13.59 -10.44 -5.63
N LEU A 224 14.88 -10.82 -5.55
CA LEU A 224 15.67 -11.23 -6.70
C LEU A 224 15.12 -12.49 -7.41
N GLU A 225 14.61 -13.44 -6.62
CA GLU A 225 14.08 -14.70 -7.13
C GLU A 225 12.59 -14.61 -7.50
N LYS A 226 11.98 -13.41 -7.36
CA LYS A 226 10.55 -13.17 -7.59
C LYS A 226 9.64 -14.10 -6.78
N LYS A 227 10.07 -14.44 -5.58
CA LYS A 227 9.30 -15.25 -4.64
C LYS A 227 8.38 -14.38 -3.82
N SER A 228 7.23 -14.95 -3.45
CA SER A 228 6.27 -14.26 -2.59
C SER A 228 6.84 -14.00 -1.20
N LEU A 229 6.81 -12.73 -0.75
CA LEU A 229 7.19 -12.37 0.62
C LEU A 229 6.24 -12.96 1.68
N LEU A 230 5.08 -13.48 1.27
CA LEU A 230 4.19 -14.22 2.17
C LEU A 230 4.82 -15.54 2.64
N GLU A 231 5.74 -16.10 1.84
CA GLU A 231 6.42 -17.38 2.11
C GLU A 231 7.69 -17.22 2.95
N LEU A 232 8.09 -16.00 3.31
CA LEU A 232 9.23 -15.79 4.19
C LEU A 232 9.08 -16.60 5.48
N PRO A 233 10.16 -17.20 5.98
CA PRO A 233 10.10 -17.96 7.24
C PRO A 233 9.82 -17.05 8.43
N ASP A 234 9.19 -17.58 9.48
CA ASP A 234 8.92 -16.84 10.71
C ASP A 234 10.20 -16.42 11.46
N SER A 235 11.34 -17.06 11.12
CA SER A 235 12.67 -16.71 11.64
C SER A 235 13.25 -15.44 11.00
N SER A 236 12.68 -14.94 9.90
CA SER A 236 13.12 -13.69 9.25
C SER A 236 13.05 -12.52 10.24
N PRO A 237 14.15 -11.78 10.40
CA PRO A 237 14.17 -10.60 11.29
C PRO A 237 13.14 -9.54 10.90
N ALA A 238 12.89 -9.35 9.60
CA ALA A 238 11.90 -8.41 9.10
C ALA A 238 10.48 -8.86 9.46
N VAL A 239 10.18 -10.16 9.32
CA VAL A 239 8.90 -10.75 9.73
C VAL A 239 8.66 -10.56 11.22
N ALA A 240 9.66 -10.86 12.05
CA ALA A 240 9.57 -10.71 13.51
C ALA A 240 9.33 -9.25 13.92
N ALA A 241 10.03 -8.29 13.30
CA ALA A 241 9.88 -6.87 13.59
C ALA A 241 8.47 -6.35 13.26
N ILE A 242 7.92 -6.74 12.09
CA ILE A 242 6.55 -6.37 11.71
C ILE A 242 5.52 -7.08 12.60
N ALA A 243 5.73 -8.34 12.96
CA ALA A 243 4.83 -9.05 13.86
C ALA A 243 4.76 -8.36 15.24
N GLY A 244 5.90 -8.00 15.81
CA GLY A 244 5.95 -7.24 17.06
C GLY A 244 5.21 -5.89 17.00
N LEU A 245 5.38 -5.14 15.89
CA LEU A 245 4.64 -3.89 15.67
C LEU A 245 3.13 -4.15 15.61
N MET A 246 2.71 -5.12 14.79
CA MET A 246 1.29 -5.39 14.57
C MET A 246 0.59 -5.96 15.82
N ASP A 247 1.28 -6.76 16.65
CA ASP A 247 0.75 -7.23 17.93
C ASP A 247 0.43 -6.05 18.87
N THR A 248 1.17 -4.94 18.83
CA THR A 248 0.85 -3.72 19.62
C THR A 248 -0.37 -2.96 19.11
N ILE A 249 -0.72 -3.14 17.84
CA ILE A 249 -1.79 -2.39 17.15
C ILE A 249 -3.11 -3.14 17.19
N ILE A 250 -3.07 -4.43 16.88
CA ILE A 250 -4.25 -5.28 16.67
C ILE A 250 -4.50 -6.19 17.87
N GLY A 251 -3.49 -6.50 18.65
CA GLY A 251 -3.57 -7.38 19.83
C GLY A 251 -4.26 -6.78 21.08
N ARG A 252 -4.96 -5.64 20.92
CA ARG A 252 -5.69 -4.96 22.01
C ARG A 252 -7.18 -5.11 21.87
#